data_c84ecf41d70b1d5866a2f04a8ab3f5c0
#
_entry.id   c84ecf41d70b1d5866a2f04a8ab3f5c0
#
_cell.length_a   1.000
_cell.length_b   1.000
_cell.length_c   1.000
_cell.angle_alpha   90.00
_cell.angle_beta   90.00
_cell.angle_gamma   90.00
#
_symmetry.space_group_name_H-M   'P 1'
#
loop_
_entity.id
_entity.type
_entity.pdbx_description
1 polymer ?
#
loop_
_entity_poly.entity_id
_entity_poly.type
_entity_poly.pdbx_seq_one_letter_code
_entity_poly.pdbx_strand_id
1 'polypeptide(L)'
;QILKPLAGTGQLLCYDSPEYVKDMGTPERYAAVCEDVRSGHAAARNLRRKQKAVFLDRDGTINRYVGFLRNIDEFELLPGVAQAVRKINELGWLAVVVTNQPVIARGEVTEEQLEAIHCKMETLLGREGAWLDAIYYCPHHPDKGFPGERPELKIHCSCRKPAPGMLLDAAQRFNIDLSCSWMVGDGKNDVLAGKNAGCRTALLCAAGTPPELGQERTAPSLYDFVEQVLRGKEGEEKR
;
A
#
# COMPACT_ATOMS: atom_id res chain seq x y z
N GLN A 1 -22.21 -27.45 10.24
CA GLN A 1 -20.94 -26.73 10.09
C GLN A 1 -19.99 -27.59 9.26
N ILE A 2 -20.03 -27.42 7.91
CA ILE A 2 -19.27 -28.27 6.98
C ILE A 2 -17.80 -27.83 6.91
N LEU A 3 -17.53 -26.50 6.92
CA LEU A 3 -16.19 -25.97 6.71
C LEU A 3 -15.25 -26.12 7.90
N LYS A 4 -15.77 -26.00 9.13
CA LYS A 4 -14.94 -26.04 10.34
C LYS A 4 -14.11 -27.33 10.51
N PRO A 5 -14.65 -28.53 10.22
CA PRO A 5 -13.87 -29.77 10.26
C PRO A 5 -12.79 -29.88 9.18
N LEU A 6 -12.92 -29.11 8.08
CA LEU A 6 -11.96 -29.13 6.99
C LEU A 6 -10.79 -28.15 7.20
N ALA A 7 -10.91 -27.24 8.17
CA ALA A 7 -9.84 -26.30 8.49
C ALA A 7 -8.61 -27.07 9.01
N GLY A 8 -7.45 -26.80 8.44
CA GLY A 8 -6.18 -27.47 8.77
C GLY A 8 -5.96 -28.83 8.13
N THR A 9 -6.91 -29.38 7.36
CA THR A 9 -6.76 -30.68 6.68
C THR A 9 -6.11 -30.58 5.28
N GLY A 10 -5.88 -29.36 4.78
CA GLY A 10 -5.43 -29.12 3.40
C GLY A 10 -6.53 -29.31 2.34
N GLN A 11 -7.76 -29.62 2.73
CA GLN A 11 -8.91 -29.80 1.82
C GLN A 11 -9.75 -28.53 1.63
N LEU A 12 -9.43 -27.48 2.39
CA LEU A 12 -10.08 -26.17 2.29
C LEU A 12 -9.11 -25.18 1.64
N LEU A 13 -9.48 -24.69 0.48
CA LEU A 13 -8.73 -23.64 -0.23
C LEU A 13 -9.39 -22.29 -0.01
N CYS A 14 -8.58 -21.28 0.30
CA CYS A 14 -9.02 -19.89 0.32
C CYS A 14 -8.85 -19.28 -1.07
N TYR A 15 -9.87 -18.59 -1.57
CA TYR A 15 -9.78 -17.72 -2.73
C TYR A 15 -9.70 -16.28 -2.24
N ASP A 16 -8.53 -15.67 -2.43
CA ASP A 16 -8.29 -14.28 -2.08
C ASP A 16 -8.79 -13.38 -3.21
N SER A 17 -10.00 -12.82 -3.02
CA SER A 17 -10.62 -11.92 -3.99
C SER A 17 -10.45 -10.47 -3.58
N PRO A 18 -9.92 -9.59 -4.45
CA PRO A 18 -9.89 -8.16 -4.22
C PRO A 18 -11.25 -7.48 -4.47
N GLU A 19 -12.26 -8.21 -4.91
CA GLU A 19 -13.62 -7.69 -5.15
C GLU A 19 -14.39 -7.52 -3.83
N TYR A 20 -15.42 -6.67 -3.86
CA TYR A 20 -16.29 -6.45 -2.71
C TYR A 20 -17.05 -7.73 -2.34
N VAL A 21 -16.81 -8.23 -1.14
CA VAL A 21 -17.52 -9.37 -0.55
C VAL A 21 -17.96 -9.00 0.86
N LYS A 22 -19.25 -9.10 1.15
CA LYS A 22 -19.80 -8.82 2.48
C LYS A 22 -20.99 -9.71 2.78
N ASP A 23 -21.03 -10.28 3.98
CA ASP A 23 -22.17 -11.07 4.47
C ASP A 23 -23.37 -10.17 4.80
N MET A 24 -24.57 -10.63 4.42
CA MET A 24 -25.86 -9.95 4.61
C MET A 24 -26.80 -10.70 5.58
N GLY A 25 -26.28 -11.59 6.41
CA GLY A 25 -27.09 -12.51 7.25
C GLY A 25 -27.86 -11.86 8.41
N THR A 26 -27.73 -10.54 8.64
CA THR A 26 -28.51 -9.82 9.64
C THR A 26 -29.06 -8.49 9.09
N PRO A 27 -30.15 -7.93 9.66
CA PRO A 27 -30.70 -6.64 9.23
C PRO A 27 -29.67 -5.51 9.20
N GLU A 28 -28.78 -5.44 10.19
CA GLU A 28 -27.73 -4.43 10.30
C GLU A 28 -26.69 -4.57 9.18
N ARG A 29 -26.29 -5.82 8.89
CA ARG A 29 -25.34 -6.12 7.80
C ARG A 29 -25.98 -5.82 6.45
N TYR A 30 -27.25 -6.16 6.26
CA TYR A 30 -27.99 -5.82 5.06
C TYR A 30 -28.06 -4.29 4.85
N ALA A 31 -28.39 -3.53 5.90
CA ALA A 31 -28.42 -2.08 5.85
C ALA A 31 -27.04 -1.49 5.47
N ALA A 32 -25.97 -2.05 6.05
CA ALA A 32 -24.60 -1.64 5.72
C ALA A 32 -24.24 -1.94 4.24
N VAL A 33 -24.64 -3.09 3.70
CA VAL A 33 -24.42 -3.40 2.27
C VAL A 33 -25.22 -2.46 1.38
N CYS A 34 -26.45 -2.13 1.74
CA CYS A 34 -27.26 -1.15 1.00
C CYS A 34 -26.59 0.21 0.95
N GLU A 35 -25.94 0.64 2.03
CA GLU A 35 -25.18 1.90 2.07
C GLU A 35 -23.92 1.82 1.22
N ASP A 36 -23.16 0.71 1.30
CA ASP A 36 -21.97 0.48 0.46
C ASP A 36 -22.33 0.50 -1.05
N VAL A 37 -23.50 0.03 -1.43
CA VAL A 37 -23.99 0.10 -2.82
C VAL A 37 -24.38 1.53 -3.19
N ARG A 38 -25.10 2.25 -2.32
CA ARG A 38 -25.54 3.64 -2.59
C ARG A 38 -24.36 4.61 -2.66
N SER A 39 -23.38 4.46 -1.78
CA SER A 39 -22.18 5.28 -1.76
C SER A 39 -21.21 4.98 -2.91
N GLY A 40 -21.44 3.89 -3.66
CA GLY A 40 -20.57 3.44 -4.74
C GLY A 40 -19.37 2.59 -4.28
N HIS A 41 -19.26 2.30 -2.98
CA HIS A 41 -18.16 1.51 -2.41
C HIS A 41 -18.08 0.11 -3.02
N ALA A 42 -19.22 -0.58 -3.19
CA ALA A 42 -19.27 -1.86 -3.85
C ALA A 42 -18.85 -1.79 -5.34
N ALA A 43 -19.24 -0.71 -6.03
CA ALA A 43 -18.88 -0.50 -7.44
C ALA A 43 -17.39 -0.17 -7.62
N ALA A 44 -16.79 0.52 -6.65
CA ALA A 44 -15.36 0.86 -6.64
C ALA A 44 -14.45 -0.38 -6.50
N ARG A 45 -14.98 -1.53 -6.07
CA ARG A 45 -14.25 -2.80 -5.92
C ARG A 45 -14.58 -3.81 -7.02
N ASN A 46 -15.17 -3.38 -8.13
CA ASN A 46 -15.50 -4.25 -9.25
C ASN A 46 -14.33 -4.29 -10.25
N LEU A 47 -13.67 -5.44 -10.37
CA LEU A 47 -12.52 -5.63 -11.25
C LEU A 47 -12.81 -5.46 -12.76
N ARG A 48 -14.07 -5.41 -13.17
CA ARG A 48 -14.44 -5.05 -14.54
C ARG A 48 -14.26 -3.57 -14.84
N ARG A 49 -14.11 -2.74 -13.80
CA ARG A 49 -13.86 -1.31 -13.91
C ARG A 49 -12.42 -0.99 -13.59
N LYS A 50 -11.87 0.03 -14.24
CA LYS A 50 -10.57 0.56 -13.87
C LYS A 50 -10.61 1.16 -12.46
N GLN A 51 -9.68 0.71 -11.61
CA GLN A 51 -9.52 1.17 -10.26
C GLN A 51 -8.52 2.33 -10.22
N LYS A 52 -8.66 3.22 -9.23
CA LYS A 52 -7.65 4.22 -8.90
C LYS A 52 -6.92 3.78 -7.64
N ALA A 53 -5.62 4.00 -7.56
CA ALA A 53 -4.82 3.63 -6.40
C ALA A 53 -3.91 4.77 -5.93
N VAL A 54 -3.64 4.76 -4.63
CA VAL A 54 -2.50 5.44 -4.04
C VAL A 54 -1.50 4.37 -3.61
N PHE A 55 -0.40 4.27 -4.34
CA PHE A 55 0.73 3.47 -3.96
C PHE A 55 1.55 4.23 -2.92
N LEU A 56 1.86 3.58 -1.83
CA LEU A 56 2.51 4.17 -0.66
C LEU A 56 3.85 3.47 -0.41
N ASP A 57 4.93 4.21 -0.30
CA ASP A 57 6.10 3.64 0.37
C ASP A 57 5.77 3.41 1.85
N ARG A 58 6.58 2.59 2.52
CA ARG A 58 6.40 2.27 3.93
C ARG A 58 7.25 3.16 4.82
N ASP A 59 8.55 3.01 4.73
CA ASP A 59 9.52 3.63 5.64
C ASP A 59 9.71 5.12 5.30
N GLY A 60 9.39 6.02 6.22
CA GLY A 60 9.40 7.47 5.98
C GLY A 60 8.08 8.02 5.40
N THR A 61 7.15 7.16 5.00
CA THR A 61 5.85 7.51 4.44
C THR A 61 4.70 7.09 5.34
N ILE A 62 4.66 5.82 5.74
CA ILE A 62 3.66 5.25 6.65
C ILE A 62 4.21 5.25 8.08
N ASN A 63 5.41 4.75 8.27
CA ASN A 63 6.07 4.70 9.57
C ASN A 63 7.31 5.59 9.63
N ARG A 64 7.68 5.92 10.84
CA ARG A 64 8.91 6.68 11.11
C ARG A 64 10.12 5.95 10.51
N TYR A 65 10.92 6.70 9.76
CA TYR A 65 12.16 6.19 9.20
C TYR A 65 13.20 5.95 10.29
N VAL A 66 13.69 4.72 10.40
CA VAL A 66 14.72 4.30 11.37
C VAL A 66 15.94 3.68 10.66
N GLY A 67 16.11 3.97 9.37
CA GLY A 67 17.08 3.28 8.52
C GLY A 67 16.55 1.93 8.07
N PHE A 68 17.01 0.86 8.68
CA PHE A 68 16.52 -0.49 8.42
C PHE A 68 15.71 -1.00 9.62
N LEU A 69 14.40 -1.10 9.45
CA LEU A 69 13.50 -1.61 10.48
C LEU A 69 13.71 -3.13 10.63
N ARG A 70 14.20 -3.56 11.78
CA ARG A 70 14.51 -4.96 12.07
C ARG A 70 13.64 -5.56 13.16
N ASN A 71 13.10 -4.70 14.02
CA ASN A 71 12.30 -5.13 15.17
C ASN A 71 10.90 -4.54 15.06
N ILE A 72 9.90 -5.37 15.34
CA ILE A 72 8.50 -4.96 15.38
C ILE A 72 8.25 -3.81 16.38
N ASP A 73 9.01 -3.75 17.46
CA ASP A 73 8.86 -2.70 18.49
C ASP A 73 9.27 -1.32 17.99
N GLU A 74 10.16 -1.25 17.00
CA GLU A 74 10.59 0.00 16.36
C GLU A 74 9.56 0.59 15.39
N PHE A 75 8.53 -0.20 15.02
CA PHE A 75 7.49 0.26 14.10
C PHE A 75 6.55 1.23 14.80
N GLU A 76 6.51 2.46 14.30
CA GLU A 76 5.67 3.55 14.79
C GLU A 76 5.04 4.30 13.60
N LEU A 77 3.71 4.40 13.55
CA LEU A 77 3.01 5.16 12.52
C LEU A 77 3.38 6.65 12.62
N LEU A 78 3.58 7.27 11.46
CA LEU A 78 3.70 8.73 11.40
C LEU A 78 2.36 9.40 11.73
N PRO A 79 2.38 10.59 12.33
CA PRO A 79 1.17 11.35 12.66
C PRO A 79 0.30 11.58 11.41
N GLY A 80 -1.01 11.37 11.55
CA GLY A 80 -1.98 11.60 10.49
C GLY A 80 -2.08 10.52 9.40
N VAL A 81 -1.20 9.50 9.43
CA VAL A 81 -1.19 8.45 8.39
C VAL A 81 -2.46 7.62 8.40
N ALA A 82 -2.93 7.19 9.56
CA ALA A 82 -4.15 6.40 9.63
C ALA A 82 -5.36 7.19 9.12
N GLN A 83 -5.47 8.48 9.44
CA GLN A 83 -6.51 9.36 8.94
C GLN A 83 -6.40 9.55 7.41
N ALA A 84 -5.18 9.67 6.88
CA ALA A 84 -4.93 9.78 5.45
C ALA A 84 -5.36 8.51 4.71
N VAL A 85 -4.96 7.33 5.18
CA VAL A 85 -5.33 6.05 4.57
C VAL A 85 -6.85 5.85 4.65
N ARG A 86 -7.48 6.15 5.79
CA ARG A 86 -8.95 6.10 5.90
C ARG A 86 -9.63 6.97 4.85
N LYS A 87 -9.15 8.19 4.62
CA LYS A 87 -9.69 9.07 3.58
C LYS A 87 -9.49 8.52 2.17
N ILE A 88 -8.34 7.91 1.88
CA ILE A 88 -8.12 7.20 0.61
C ILE A 88 -9.20 6.12 0.42
N ASN A 89 -9.47 5.34 1.49
CA ASN A 89 -10.49 4.30 1.47
C ASN A 89 -11.91 4.89 1.27
N GLU A 90 -12.26 5.98 1.98
CA GLU A 90 -13.56 6.67 1.87
C GLU A 90 -13.80 7.24 0.46
N LEU A 91 -12.75 7.67 -0.24
CA LEU A 91 -12.79 8.12 -1.63
C LEU A 91 -12.91 6.96 -2.64
N GLY A 92 -12.94 5.71 -2.17
CA GLY A 92 -13.01 4.52 -3.02
C GLY A 92 -11.71 4.21 -3.77
N TRP A 93 -10.59 4.82 -3.39
CA TRP A 93 -9.29 4.51 -3.95
C TRP A 93 -8.65 3.33 -3.21
N LEU A 94 -7.84 2.56 -3.93
CA LEU A 94 -7.04 1.51 -3.34
C LEU A 94 -5.84 2.11 -2.60
N ALA A 95 -5.56 1.63 -1.38
CA ALA A 95 -4.35 1.94 -0.63
C ALA A 95 -3.40 0.73 -0.72
N VAL A 96 -2.34 0.86 -1.50
CA VAL A 96 -1.41 -0.24 -1.79
C VAL A 96 0.00 0.12 -1.35
N VAL A 97 0.57 -0.66 -0.45
CA VAL A 97 1.97 -0.48 -0.02
C VAL A 97 2.92 -1.11 -1.03
N VAL A 98 3.98 -0.38 -1.39
CA VAL A 98 5.06 -0.86 -2.27
C VAL A 98 6.41 -0.45 -1.67
N THR A 99 7.14 -1.39 -1.07
CA THR A 99 8.33 -1.09 -0.26
C THR A 99 9.55 -1.93 -0.59
N ASN A 100 10.74 -1.34 -0.55
CA ASN A 100 12.00 -2.05 -0.68
C ASN A 100 12.47 -2.54 0.71
N GLN A 101 12.60 -3.86 0.88
CA GLN A 101 13.00 -4.47 2.15
C GLN A 101 14.32 -5.27 2.03
N PRO A 102 15.45 -4.58 1.84
CA PRO A 102 16.75 -5.24 1.63
C PRO A 102 17.26 -6.00 2.86
N VAL A 103 16.66 -5.77 4.03
CA VAL A 103 16.98 -6.48 5.28
C VAL A 103 16.83 -7.99 5.16
N ILE A 104 15.93 -8.47 4.29
CA ILE A 104 15.76 -9.89 3.97
C ILE A 104 17.00 -10.43 3.22
N ALA A 105 17.40 -9.75 2.13
CA ALA A 105 18.60 -10.13 1.37
C ALA A 105 19.89 -10.04 2.19
N ARG A 106 19.92 -9.21 3.23
CA ARG A 106 21.05 -9.07 4.15
C ARG A 106 21.06 -10.13 5.26
N GLY A 107 19.99 -10.92 5.37
CA GLY A 107 19.84 -11.91 6.44
C GLY A 107 19.60 -11.29 7.83
N GLU A 108 19.21 -10.02 7.88
CA GLU A 108 18.99 -9.27 9.12
C GLU A 108 17.58 -9.47 9.67
N VAL A 109 16.62 -9.84 8.79
CA VAL A 109 15.20 -10.07 9.11
C VAL A 109 14.71 -11.26 8.29
N THR A 110 13.89 -12.15 8.86
CA THR A 110 13.21 -13.22 8.13
C THR A 110 11.90 -12.71 7.50
N GLU A 111 11.34 -13.49 6.57
CA GLU A 111 10.02 -13.19 6.01
C GLU A 111 8.92 -13.14 7.09
N GLU A 112 8.97 -14.07 8.06
CA GLU A 112 8.02 -14.13 9.18
C GLU A 112 8.12 -12.90 10.10
N GLN A 113 9.33 -12.39 10.32
CA GLN A 113 9.53 -11.16 11.08
C GLN A 113 9.01 -9.93 10.32
N LEU A 114 9.25 -9.86 9.01
CA LEU A 114 8.70 -8.81 8.16
C LEU A 114 7.17 -8.86 8.13
N GLU A 115 6.59 -10.06 8.03
CA GLU A 115 5.14 -10.25 8.08
C GLU A 115 4.56 -9.78 9.42
N ALA A 116 5.23 -10.07 10.54
CA ALA A 116 4.80 -9.57 11.85
C ALA A 116 4.81 -8.02 11.92
N ILE A 117 5.79 -7.36 11.28
CA ILE A 117 5.84 -5.90 11.16
C ILE A 117 4.65 -5.40 10.32
N HIS A 118 4.33 -6.06 9.21
CA HIS A 118 3.19 -5.70 8.36
C HIS A 118 1.87 -5.91 9.09
N CYS A 119 1.69 -7.01 9.83
CA CYS A 119 0.51 -7.24 10.67
C CYS A 119 0.34 -6.15 11.76
N LYS A 120 1.45 -5.67 12.36
CA LYS A 120 1.39 -4.53 13.30
C LYS A 120 0.92 -3.27 12.59
N MET A 121 1.44 -2.98 11.39
CA MET A 121 1.02 -1.83 10.57
C MET A 121 -0.49 -1.87 10.31
N GLU A 122 -0.99 -2.99 9.78
CA GLU A 122 -2.42 -3.17 9.49
C GLU A 122 -3.28 -3.07 10.75
N THR A 123 -2.80 -3.62 11.89
CA THR A 123 -3.50 -3.54 13.18
C THR A 123 -3.62 -2.09 13.66
N LEU A 124 -2.55 -1.31 13.55
CA LEU A 124 -2.55 0.10 13.97
C LEU A 124 -3.46 0.95 13.07
N LEU A 125 -3.42 0.72 11.76
CA LEU A 125 -4.33 1.37 10.81
C LEU A 125 -5.79 0.98 11.09
N GLY A 126 -6.06 -0.31 11.30
CA GLY A 126 -7.40 -0.85 11.53
C GLY A 126 -8.05 -0.30 12.80
N ARG A 127 -7.28 0.01 13.86
CA ARG A 127 -7.78 0.67 15.09
C ARG A 127 -8.37 2.05 14.80
N GLU A 128 -7.91 2.71 13.75
CA GLU A 128 -8.39 4.01 13.29
C GLU A 128 -9.39 3.92 12.13
N GLY A 129 -9.86 2.70 11.81
CA GLY A 129 -10.81 2.45 10.72
C GLY A 129 -10.22 2.58 9.32
N ALA A 130 -8.91 2.49 9.18
CA ALA A 130 -8.20 2.49 7.92
C ALA A 130 -7.75 1.08 7.55
N TRP A 131 -7.63 0.77 6.24
CA TRP A 131 -7.13 -0.52 5.76
C TRP A 131 -6.26 -0.37 4.51
N LEU A 132 -5.40 -1.36 4.30
CA LEU A 132 -4.62 -1.53 3.09
C LEU A 132 -5.25 -2.61 2.21
N ASP A 133 -5.23 -2.40 0.90
CA ASP A 133 -5.77 -3.36 -0.07
C ASP A 133 -4.73 -4.42 -0.45
N ALA A 134 -3.45 -4.06 -0.39
CA ALA A 134 -2.34 -4.98 -0.55
C ALA A 134 -1.03 -4.38 -0.02
N ILE A 135 -0.09 -5.27 0.27
CA ILE A 135 1.29 -4.94 0.62
C ILE A 135 2.20 -5.72 -0.33
N TYR A 136 2.99 -5.00 -1.13
CA TYR A 136 4.04 -5.55 -1.97
C TYR A 136 5.39 -5.14 -1.40
N TYR A 137 6.32 -6.06 -1.32
CA TYR A 137 7.67 -5.75 -0.91
C TYR A 137 8.71 -6.41 -1.82
N CYS A 138 9.86 -5.77 -1.96
CA CYS A 138 11.00 -6.34 -2.66
C CYS A 138 12.05 -6.77 -1.64
N PRO A 139 12.35 -8.07 -1.50
CA PRO A 139 13.38 -8.56 -0.59
C PRO A 139 14.79 -8.43 -1.16
N HIS A 140 14.94 -8.17 -2.47
CA HIS A 140 16.20 -8.24 -3.17
C HIS A 140 17.10 -7.02 -2.92
N HIS A 141 18.43 -7.26 -2.97
CA HIS A 141 19.43 -6.20 -2.97
C HIS A 141 20.68 -6.66 -3.73
N PRO A 142 21.14 -5.98 -4.80
CA PRO A 142 22.24 -6.47 -5.63
C PRO A 142 23.59 -6.45 -4.93
N ASP A 143 23.81 -5.52 -3.98
CA ASP A 143 25.09 -5.37 -3.31
C ASP A 143 25.38 -6.52 -2.36
N LYS A 144 26.61 -7.04 -2.43
CA LYS A 144 27.12 -8.19 -1.67
C LYS A 144 28.06 -7.75 -0.55
N GLY A 145 28.43 -8.68 0.33
CA GLY A 145 29.42 -8.46 1.36
C GLY A 145 28.84 -8.18 2.76
N PHE A 146 27.58 -8.51 3.00
CA PHE A 146 26.94 -8.40 4.31
C PHE A 146 27.04 -9.74 5.06
N PRO A 147 27.46 -9.76 6.35
CA PRO A 147 27.47 -10.96 7.15
C PRO A 147 26.07 -11.59 7.25
N GLY A 148 25.95 -12.89 6.95
CA GLY A 148 24.66 -13.60 7.01
C GLY A 148 23.73 -13.35 5.82
N GLU A 149 24.22 -12.68 4.76
CA GLU A 149 23.41 -12.41 3.56
C GLU A 149 22.89 -13.67 2.88
N ARG A 150 21.76 -13.52 2.21
CA ARG A 150 21.11 -14.57 1.42
C ARG A 150 21.51 -14.44 -0.06
N PRO A 151 22.45 -15.27 -0.56
CA PRO A 151 23.01 -15.11 -1.90
C PRO A 151 21.97 -15.16 -3.02
N GLU A 152 20.89 -15.95 -2.85
CA GLU A 152 19.80 -16.10 -3.79
C GLU A 152 18.96 -14.81 -3.98
N LEU A 153 19.00 -13.90 -3.01
CA LEU A 153 18.31 -12.61 -3.07
C LEU A 153 19.23 -11.44 -3.49
N LYS A 154 20.51 -11.76 -3.73
CA LYS A 154 21.51 -10.78 -4.19
C LYS A 154 21.50 -10.60 -5.71
N ILE A 155 20.35 -10.18 -6.22
CA ILE A 155 20.06 -10.07 -7.64
C ILE A 155 19.49 -8.70 -8.01
N HIS A 156 19.63 -8.33 -9.28
CA HIS A 156 18.82 -7.29 -9.91
C HIS A 156 17.45 -7.88 -10.24
N CYS A 157 16.40 -7.15 -9.94
CA CYS A 157 15.01 -7.59 -10.15
C CYS A 157 14.13 -6.46 -10.69
N SER A 158 12.97 -6.82 -11.21
CA SER A 158 11.96 -5.87 -11.68
C SER A 158 11.15 -5.24 -10.55
N CYS A 159 11.13 -5.84 -9.35
CA CYS A 159 10.31 -5.36 -8.25
C CYS A 159 10.96 -4.25 -7.41
N ARG A 160 12.31 -4.18 -7.35
CA ARG A 160 13.01 -3.19 -6.52
C ARG A 160 12.87 -1.78 -7.09
N LYS A 161 12.22 -0.88 -6.38
CA LYS A 161 12.19 0.56 -6.73
C LYS A 161 13.62 1.09 -6.90
N PRO A 162 13.94 1.80 -8.00
CA PRO A 162 13.02 2.49 -8.92
C PRO A 162 12.40 1.66 -10.05
N ALA A 163 12.61 0.35 -10.11
CA ALA A 163 11.89 -0.50 -11.05
C ALA A 163 10.39 -0.56 -10.70
N PRO A 164 9.47 -0.62 -11.68
CA PRO A 164 8.04 -0.46 -11.47
C PRO A 164 7.31 -1.76 -11.14
N GLY A 165 7.99 -2.92 -11.02
CA GLY A 165 7.35 -4.24 -11.00
C GLY A 165 6.24 -4.38 -9.96
N MET A 166 6.45 -3.93 -8.72
CA MET A 166 5.42 -4.01 -7.67
C MET A 166 4.14 -3.23 -8.04
N LEU A 167 4.28 -2.06 -8.70
CA LEU A 167 3.15 -1.25 -9.14
C LEU A 167 2.42 -1.93 -10.30
N LEU A 168 3.16 -2.54 -11.23
CA LEU A 168 2.60 -3.26 -12.38
C LEU A 168 1.86 -4.53 -11.94
N ASP A 169 2.42 -5.29 -11.01
CA ASP A 169 1.79 -6.49 -10.44
C ASP A 169 0.45 -6.14 -9.74
N ALA A 170 0.47 -5.07 -8.94
CA ALA A 170 -0.76 -4.56 -8.33
C ALA A 170 -1.77 -4.07 -9.38
N ALA A 171 -1.30 -3.36 -10.41
CA ALA A 171 -2.17 -2.88 -11.48
C ALA A 171 -2.84 -4.04 -12.24
N GLN A 172 -2.13 -5.13 -12.47
CA GLN A 172 -2.69 -6.34 -13.08
C GLN A 172 -3.72 -6.99 -12.15
N ARG A 173 -3.38 -7.18 -10.85
CA ARG A 173 -4.25 -7.86 -9.88
C ARG A 173 -5.56 -7.12 -9.64
N PHE A 174 -5.50 -5.80 -9.52
CA PHE A 174 -6.64 -4.96 -9.15
C PHE A 174 -7.26 -4.19 -10.32
N ASN A 175 -6.84 -4.44 -11.56
CA ASN A 175 -7.24 -3.68 -12.75
C ASN A 175 -7.07 -2.16 -12.56
N ILE A 176 -5.92 -1.71 -12.04
CA ILE A 176 -5.65 -0.29 -11.76
C ILE A 176 -5.34 0.47 -13.06
N ASP A 177 -5.87 1.69 -13.16
CA ASP A 177 -5.43 2.70 -14.12
C ASP A 177 -4.26 3.46 -13.51
N LEU A 178 -3.05 3.12 -13.95
CA LEU A 178 -1.83 3.75 -13.45
C LEU A 178 -1.78 5.24 -13.75
N SER A 179 -2.29 5.67 -14.91
CA SER A 179 -2.29 7.08 -15.32
C SER A 179 -3.16 7.97 -14.44
N CYS A 180 -4.18 7.38 -13.80
CA CYS A 180 -5.08 8.02 -12.85
C CYS A 180 -4.68 7.81 -11.39
N SER A 181 -3.58 7.08 -11.15
CA SER A 181 -3.11 6.67 -9.82
C SER A 181 -1.87 7.44 -9.39
N TRP A 182 -1.56 7.38 -8.09
CA TRP A 182 -0.43 8.09 -7.50
C TRP A 182 0.57 7.13 -6.88
N MET A 183 1.87 7.41 -7.06
CA MET A 183 2.93 6.89 -6.20
C MET A 183 3.37 7.99 -5.25
N VAL A 184 3.30 7.72 -3.95
CA VAL A 184 3.63 8.64 -2.86
C VAL A 184 4.73 8.03 -2.00
N GLY A 185 5.80 8.75 -1.81
CA GLY A 185 6.95 8.32 -1.01
C GLY A 185 7.81 9.50 -0.58
N ASP A 186 8.81 9.24 0.23
CA ASP A 186 9.74 10.24 0.76
C ASP A 186 11.07 10.30 -0.02
N GLY A 187 11.26 9.40 -0.99
CA GLY A 187 12.53 9.22 -1.67
C GLY A 187 12.51 9.30 -3.19
N LYS A 188 13.73 9.45 -3.75
CA LYS A 188 13.95 9.46 -5.20
C LYS A 188 13.44 8.18 -5.89
N ASN A 189 13.64 7.03 -5.24
CA ASN A 189 13.25 5.74 -5.81
C ASN A 189 11.74 5.60 -5.98
N ASP A 190 10.97 6.25 -5.13
CA ASP A 190 9.50 6.25 -5.19
C ASP A 190 9.01 7.07 -6.38
N VAL A 191 9.53 8.30 -6.50
CA VAL A 191 9.20 9.17 -7.63
C VAL A 191 9.56 8.51 -8.95
N LEU A 192 10.75 7.90 -9.06
CA LEU A 192 11.19 7.22 -10.28
C LEU A 192 10.34 5.95 -10.54
N ALA A 193 10.01 5.15 -9.52
CA ALA A 193 9.16 3.97 -9.70
C ALA A 193 7.77 4.34 -10.21
N GLY A 194 7.17 5.40 -9.64
CA GLY A 194 5.90 5.93 -10.11
C GLY A 194 5.94 6.36 -11.58
N LYS A 195 6.97 7.13 -11.96
CA LYS A 195 7.17 7.55 -13.35
C LYS A 195 7.36 6.36 -14.30
N ASN A 196 8.19 5.40 -13.90
CA ASN A 196 8.47 4.20 -14.70
C ASN A 196 7.23 3.32 -14.88
N ALA A 197 6.29 3.36 -13.91
CA ALA A 197 5.00 2.69 -14.00
C ALA A 197 3.94 3.48 -14.78
N GLY A 198 4.19 4.76 -15.07
CA GLY A 198 3.19 5.65 -15.68
C GLY A 198 2.20 6.25 -14.68
N CYS A 199 2.53 6.24 -13.39
CA CYS A 199 1.75 6.91 -12.34
C CYS A 199 2.10 8.38 -12.22
N ARG A 200 1.18 9.14 -11.66
CA ARG A 200 1.45 10.45 -11.08
C ARG A 200 2.29 10.28 -9.82
N THR A 201 3.10 11.28 -9.47
CA THR A 201 4.05 11.14 -8.37
C THR A 201 3.97 12.29 -7.38
N ALA A 202 4.05 11.95 -6.09
CA ALA A 202 4.14 12.91 -5.01
C ALA A 202 5.32 12.57 -4.09
N LEU A 203 6.09 13.58 -3.74
CA LEU A 203 7.19 13.49 -2.78
C LEU A 203 6.73 14.04 -1.43
N LEU A 204 6.92 13.27 -0.37
CA LEU A 204 6.72 13.75 0.99
C LEU A 204 8.02 14.37 1.51
N CYS A 205 7.93 15.62 1.94
CA CYS A 205 9.06 16.38 2.48
C CYS A 205 8.57 17.29 3.60
N ALA A 206 8.81 16.86 4.85
CA ALA A 206 8.29 17.55 6.04
C ALA A 206 8.99 18.88 6.33
N ALA A 207 10.24 19.05 5.92
CA ALA A 207 11.04 20.25 6.18
C ALA A 207 12.08 20.50 5.08
N GLY A 208 12.43 21.77 4.90
CA GLY A 208 13.44 22.18 3.93
C GLY A 208 12.92 22.39 2.51
N THR A 209 13.84 22.61 1.57
CA THR A 209 13.52 22.71 0.16
C THR A 209 13.44 21.30 -0.43
N PRO A 210 12.29 20.87 -0.97
CA PRO A 210 12.17 19.56 -1.56
C PRO A 210 13.09 19.42 -2.78
N PRO A 211 13.76 18.27 -2.95
CA PRO A 211 14.57 18.03 -4.14
C PRO A 211 13.70 17.98 -5.39
N GLU A 212 14.17 18.56 -6.47
CA GLU A 212 13.53 18.46 -7.79
C GLU A 212 13.84 17.09 -8.44
N LEU A 213 12.98 16.12 -8.17
CA LEU A 213 13.05 14.77 -8.75
C LEU A 213 12.10 14.63 -9.95
N GLY A 214 11.43 15.72 -10.30
CA GLY A 214 10.39 15.77 -11.33
C GLY A 214 9.08 15.14 -10.86
N GLN A 215 8.80 15.14 -9.57
CA GLN A 215 7.50 14.81 -9.00
C GLN A 215 6.47 15.86 -9.40
N GLU A 216 5.20 15.44 -9.52
CA GLU A 216 4.10 16.36 -9.86
C GLU A 216 3.63 17.17 -8.64
N ARG A 217 3.77 16.61 -7.45
CA ARG A 217 3.37 17.26 -6.19
C ARG A 217 4.42 17.03 -5.11
N THR A 218 4.46 17.96 -4.18
CA THR A 218 5.17 17.83 -2.91
C THR A 218 4.22 18.19 -1.79
N ALA A 219 4.25 17.42 -0.70
CA ALA A 219 3.45 17.68 0.48
C ALA A 219 4.28 17.42 1.75
N PRO A 220 3.99 18.11 2.88
CA PRO A 220 4.70 17.89 4.13
C PRO A 220 4.47 16.50 4.73
N SER A 221 3.27 15.93 4.53
CA SER A 221 2.87 14.64 5.05
C SER A 221 1.90 13.92 4.09
N LEU A 222 1.65 12.64 4.34
CA LEU A 222 0.62 11.88 3.61
C LEU A 222 -0.77 12.48 3.82
N TYR A 223 -1.06 12.98 5.03
CA TYR A 223 -2.33 13.61 5.33
C TYR A 223 -2.53 14.89 4.48
N ASP A 224 -1.53 15.75 4.41
CA ASP A 224 -1.59 16.97 3.58
C ASP A 224 -1.73 16.64 2.10
N PHE A 225 -1.02 15.61 1.61
CA PHE A 225 -1.18 15.15 0.23
C PHE A 225 -2.62 14.76 -0.07
N VAL A 226 -3.24 13.94 0.79
CA VAL A 226 -4.62 13.47 0.58
C VAL A 226 -5.61 14.64 0.59
N GLU A 227 -5.48 15.56 1.55
CA GLU A 227 -6.37 16.74 1.64
C GLU A 227 -6.25 17.64 0.41
N GLN A 228 -5.03 17.95 -0.01
CA GLN A 228 -4.79 18.93 -1.08
C GLN A 228 -5.01 18.35 -2.48
N VAL A 229 -4.71 17.08 -2.68
CA VAL A 229 -4.64 16.49 -4.03
C VAL A 229 -5.82 15.59 -4.34
N LEU A 230 -6.26 14.77 -3.41
CA LEU A 230 -7.35 13.84 -3.68
C LEU A 230 -8.72 14.47 -3.46
N ARG A 231 -8.90 15.24 -2.39
CA ARG A 231 -10.16 15.96 -2.13
C ARG A 231 -10.40 17.15 -3.03
N GLY A 232 -9.34 17.90 -3.38
CA GLY A 232 -9.46 19.09 -4.21
C GLY A 232 -10.03 18.83 -5.61
N LYS A 233 -9.82 17.63 -6.16
CA LYS A 233 -10.30 17.25 -7.50
C LYS A 233 -11.76 16.81 -7.56
N GLU A 234 -12.32 16.25 -6.49
CA GLU A 234 -13.75 15.89 -6.48
C GLU A 234 -14.68 17.12 -6.52
N GLY A 235 -14.17 18.30 -6.12
CA GLY A 235 -14.89 19.56 -6.25
C GLY A 235 -14.98 20.10 -7.68
N GLU A 236 -14.04 19.70 -8.56
CA GLU A 236 -13.99 20.16 -9.96
C GLU A 236 -14.74 19.22 -10.92
N GLU A 237 -14.77 17.90 -10.65
CA GLU A 237 -15.53 16.93 -11.47
C GLU A 237 -17.07 16.96 -11.23
N LYS A 238 -17.53 17.65 -10.17
CA LYS A 238 -18.96 17.80 -9.84
C LYS A 238 -19.54 19.16 -10.23
N ARG A 239 -18.80 19.99 -10.95
CA ARG A 239 -19.26 21.25 -11.56
C ARG A 239 -19.28 21.11 -13.08
#